data_e50eefad5a54fac457c3e438a17d86fc
#
_entry.id   e50eefad5a54fac457c3e438a17d86fc
#
_cell.length_a   1.000
_cell.length_b   1.000
_cell.length_c   1.000
_cell.angle_alpha   90.00
_cell.angle_beta   90.00
_cell.angle_gamma   90.00
#
_symmetry.space_group_name_H-M   'P 1'
#
loop_
_entity.id
_entity.type
_entity.pdbx_description
1 polymer ?
#
loop_
_entity_poly.entity_id
_entity_poly.type
_entity_poly.pdbx_seq_one_letter_code
_entity_poly.pdbx_strand_id
1 'polypeptide(L)' 'MNNQQKAETYNQLMFEYTKIQNRISSIKGESINLNQNQINEIRDLERKLNMIMEKVSRL' A
#
# COMPACT_ATOMS: atom_id res chain seq x y z
N MET A 1 -7.87 16.90 16.49
CA MET A 1 -6.82 15.87 16.63
C MET A 1 -5.49 16.54 16.96
N ASN A 2 -4.78 16.05 17.97
CA ASN A 2 -3.50 16.64 18.33
C ASN A 2 -2.37 16.10 17.44
N ASN A 3 -1.19 16.72 17.54
CA ASN A 3 -0.05 16.37 16.68
C ASN A 3 0.43 14.95 16.90
N GLN A 4 0.35 14.46 18.14
CA GLN A 4 0.76 13.09 18.47
C GLN A 4 -0.12 12.06 17.79
N GLN A 5 -1.45 12.29 17.80
CA GLN A 5 -2.38 11.39 17.13
C GLN A 5 -2.18 11.37 15.62
N LYS A 6 -1.90 12.53 15.04
CA LYS A 6 -1.59 12.62 13.61
C LYS A 6 -0.32 11.83 13.27
N ALA A 7 0.72 11.96 14.09
CA ALA A 7 1.97 11.24 13.88
C ALA A 7 1.76 9.73 13.97
N GLU A 8 1.01 9.26 14.94
CA GLU A 8 0.71 7.83 15.11
C GLU A 8 -0.08 7.31 13.92
N THR A 9 -1.10 8.04 13.49
CA THR A 9 -1.92 7.65 12.34
C THR A 9 -1.07 7.61 11.07
N TYR A 10 -0.23 8.62 10.86
CA TYR A 10 0.68 8.66 9.72
C TYR A 10 1.61 7.44 9.72
N ASN A 11 2.20 7.12 10.87
CA ASN A 11 3.12 5.99 10.99
C ASN A 11 2.43 4.68 10.67
N GLN A 12 1.20 4.47 11.16
CA GLN A 12 0.42 3.28 10.86
C GLN A 12 0.11 3.16 9.37
N LEU A 13 -0.32 4.26 8.76
CA LEU A 13 -0.63 4.28 7.33
C LEU A 13 0.61 3.99 6.49
N MET A 14 1.74 4.57 6.84
CA MET A 14 2.98 4.34 6.11
C MET A 14 3.53 2.94 6.32
N PHE A 15 3.30 2.35 7.48
CA PHE A 15 3.66 0.95 7.72
C PHE A 15 2.86 0.03 6.79
N GLU A 16 1.55 0.25 6.68
CA GLU A 16 0.71 -0.52 5.75
C GLU A 16 1.12 -0.29 4.30
N TYR A 17 1.41 0.94 3.94
CA TYR A 17 1.88 1.29 2.60
C TYR A 17 3.12 0.48 2.24
N THR A 18 4.10 0.44 3.12
CA THR A 18 5.35 -0.29 2.90
C THR A 18 5.09 -1.79 2.75
N LYS A 19 4.22 -2.36 3.59
CA LYS A 19 3.86 -3.79 3.48
C LYS A 19 3.24 -4.10 2.13
N ILE A 20 2.34 -3.26 1.67
CA ILE A 20 1.66 -3.45 0.38
C ILE A 20 2.67 -3.31 -0.76
N GLN A 21 3.55 -2.31 -0.72
CA GLN A 21 4.61 -2.16 -1.72
C GLN A 21 5.51 -3.38 -1.78
N ASN A 22 5.89 -3.92 -0.63
CA ASN A 22 6.71 -5.12 -0.56
C ASN A 22 6.01 -6.32 -1.19
N ARG A 23 4.70 -6.45 -0.96
CA ARG A 23 3.92 -7.54 -1.58
C ARG A 23 3.89 -7.40 -3.09
N ILE A 24 3.65 -6.19 -3.60
CA ILE A 24 3.65 -5.94 -5.05
C ILE A 24 5.02 -6.31 -5.64
N SER A 25 6.09 -5.88 -5.00
CA SER A 25 7.45 -6.19 -5.45
C SER A 25 7.72 -7.69 -5.46
N SER A 26 7.24 -8.41 -4.45
CA SER A 26 7.38 -9.87 -4.37
C SER A 26 6.66 -10.55 -5.53
N ILE A 27 5.44 -10.13 -5.83
CA ILE A 27 4.67 -10.71 -6.93
C ILE A 27 5.40 -10.48 -8.26
N LYS A 28 5.85 -9.25 -8.50
CA LYS A 28 6.55 -8.91 -9.73
C LYS A 28 7.90 -9.62 -9.85
N GLY A 29 8.54 -9.93 -8.73
CA GLY A 29 9.82 -10.61 -8.71
C GLY A 29 9.75 -12.12 -8.88
N GLU A 30 8.58 -12.72 -8.64
CA GLU A 30 8.40 -14.17 -8.69
C GLU A 30 8.26 -14.71 -10.11
N SER A 31 7.83 -13.87 -11.06
CA SER A 31 7.51 -14.32 -12.40
C SER A 31 7.80 -13.26 -13.43
N ILE A 32 8.36 -13.68 -14.56
CA ILE A 32 8.56 -12.79 -15.70
C ILE A 32 7.21 -12.46 -16.34
N ASN A 33 6.35 -13.46 -16.43
CA ASN A 33 4.99 -13.30 -16.98
C ASN A 33 3.97 -13.50 -15.87
N LEU A 34 3.22 -12.44 -15.55
CA LEU A 34 2.20 -12.49 -14.51
C LEU A 34 0.94 -13.15 -15.07
N ASN A 35 0.34 -14.05 -14.27
CA ASN A 35 -0.96 -14.61 -14.63
C ASN A 35 -2.08 -13.63 -14.23
N GLN A 36 -3.31 -13.94 -14.62
CA GLN A 36 -4.44 -13.03 -14.38
C GLN A 36 -4.70 -12.81 -12.89
N ASN A 37 -4.53 -13.85 -12.06
CA ASN A 37 -4.72 -13.72 -10.61
C ASN A 37 -3.69 -12.77 -10.01
N GLN A 38 -2.44 -12.84 -10.46
CA GLN A 38 -1.39 -11.95 -9.98
C GLN A 38 -1.64 -10.50 -10.42
N ILE A 39 -2.10 -10.31 -11.65
CA ILE A 39 -2.44 -8.97 -12.17
C ILE A 39 -3.58 -8.38 -11.34
N ASN A 40 -4.60 -9.19 -11.04
CA ASN A 40 -5.74 -8.74 -10.23
C ASN A 40 -5.29 -8.38 -8.81
N GLU A 41 -4.43 -9.18 -8.21
CA GLU A 41 -3.91 -8.90 -6.87
C GLU A 41 -3.13 -7.58 -6.85
N ILE A 42 -2.27 -7.36 -7.84
CA ILE A 42 -1.50 -6.12 -7.94
C ILE A 42 -2.42 -4.91 -8.08
N ARG A 43 -3.46 -5.01 -8.89
CA ARG A 43 -4.45 -3.93 -9.04
C ARG A 43 -5.11 -3.59 -7.71
N ASP A 44 -5.54 -4.61 -6.97
CA ASP A 44 -6.19 -4.40 -5.68
C ASP A 44 -5.22 -3.76 -4.69
N LEU A 45 -3.97 -4.20 -4.69
CA LEU A 45 -2.94 -3.63 -3.82
C LEU A 45 -2.65 -2.17 -4.20
N GLU A 46 -2.59 -1.86 -5.49
CA GLU A 46 -2.38 -0.48 -5.95
C GLU A 46 -3.54 0.43 -5.54
N ARG A 47 -4.77 -0.07 -5.58
CA ARG A 47 -5.93 0.68 -5.07
C ARG A 47 -5.78 0.97 -3.59
N LYS A 48 -5.33 0.00 -2.81
CA LYS A 48 -5.09 0.20 -1.38
C LYS A 48 -4.01 1.24 -1.13
N LEU A 49 -2.95 1.24 -1.93
CA LEU A 49 -1.92 2.28 -1.85
C LEU A 49 -2.50 3.67 -2.09
N ASN A 50 -3.33 3.81 -3.11
CA ASN A 50 -3.98 5.08 -3.42
C ASN A 50 -4.88 5.54 -2.28
N MET A 51 -5.64 4.62 -1.66
CA MET A 51 -6.48 4.94 -0.53
C MET A 51 -5.65 5.40 0.68
N ILE A 52 -4.52 4.76 0.92
CA ILE A 52 -3.63 5.15 2.01
C ILE A 52 -3.10 6.57 1.77
N MET A 53 -2.62 6.86 0.56
CA MET A 53 -2.11 8.18 0.23
C MET A 53 -3.19 9.24 0.33
N GLU A 54 -4.42 8.93 -0.03
CA GLU A 54 -5.55 9.84 0.13
C GLU A 54 -5.79 10.14 1.61
N LYS A 55 -5.76 9.12 2.47
CA LYS A 55 -5.89 9.32 3.91
C LYS A 55 -4.76 10.16 4.48
N VAL A 56 -3.53 9.90 4.05
CA VAL A 56 -2.36 10.68 4.48
C VAL A 56 -2.53 12.15 4.09
N SER A 57 -3.03 12.41 2.89
CA SER A 57 -3.19 13.79 2.42
C SER A 57 -4.24 14.57 3.21
N ARG A 58 -5.10 13.88 3.94
CA ARG A 58 -6.14 14.51 4.77
C ARG A 58 -5.71 14.73 6.22
N LEU A 59 -4.54 14.22 6.59
CA LEU A 59 -4.01 14.49 7.93
C LEU A 59 -3.46 15.92 8.01
#